data_06aea848ecf6bbe56e504e48825cfa9f
#
_entry.id   06aea848ecf6bbe56e504e48825cfa9f
#
_cell.length_a   1.000
_cell.length_b   1.000
_cell.length_c   1.000
_cell.angle_alpha   90.00
_cell.angle_beta   90.00
_cell.angle_gamma   90.00
#
_symmetry.space_group_name_H-M   'P 1'
#
loop_
_entity.id
_entity.type
_entity.pdbx_description
1 polymer ?
#
loop_
_entity_poly.entity_id
_entity_poly.type
_entity_poly.pdbx_seq_one_letter_code
_entity_poly.pdbx_strand_id
1 'polypeptide(L)'
;MDRLERDIDDIRRKWVPDGRLGVFQVAVAGGLTGATSSREAQESLRRLAKEAGLTEDVRLLPDHVVGHDQVAIVTAALAPLLGDTRLDAARVTEALHGEALEILDRQNDWLRVRAPDEYVAWVHAGYVATGPVDWGKDWAERATARAVGAEVQTDGGRRRLPLGARLALRRDGTVELADGVVGAIVVGEVRREGELRAEARHLALPELAQRSYGGAPYLWGGRTEWGIDCSGLTQAVYAARGIPLRRDSDQQFSQGREVALSADGAGYDAGDLLFFTERGRVSHVALWSGGGAGRIVHSALPCGGVGIEDLFGSEPRMTRLRANLVGVRRFVGESVGTD
;
A
#
# COMPACT_ATOMS: atom_id res chain seq x y z
N MET A 1 16.35 21.05 -22.45
CA MET A 1 15.20 21.38 -21.59
C MET A 1 15.14 22.88 -21.51
N ASP A 2 14.02 23.48 -21.94
CA ASP A 2 13.81 24.92 -21.89
C ASP A 2 13.83 25.42 -20.42
N ARG A 3 14.06 26.72 -20.20
CA ARG A 3 14.04 27.32 -18.86
C ARG A 3 12.72 27.05 -18.13
N LEU A 4 11.61 27.23 -18.83
CA LEU A 4 10.28 26.99 -18.29
C LEU A 4 10.07 25.54 -17.82
N GLU A 5 10.51 24.57 -18.62
CA GLU A 5 10.43 23.14 -18.24
C GLU A 5 11.25 22.82 -16.98
N ARG A 6 12.41 23.47 -16.81
CA ARG A 6 13.24 23.32 -15.59
C ARG A 6 12.52 23.90 -14.37
N ASP A 7 11.96 25.10 -14.50
CA ASP A 7 11.24 25.76 -13.41
C ASP A 7 10.01 24.94 -12.98
N ILE A 8 9.29 24.31 -13.93
CA ILE A 8 8.18 23.38 -13.67
C ILE A 8 8.67 22.13 -12.94
N ASP A 9 9.79 21.54 -13.38
CA ASP A 9 10.37 20.34 -12.74
C ASP A 9 10.89 20.64 -11.33
N ASP A 10 11.43 21.82 -11.08
CA ASP A 10 11.84 22.26 -9.75
C ASP A 10 10.63 22.44 -8.82
N ILE A 11 9.51 22.96 -9.30
CA ILE A 11 8.23 23.01 -8.56
C ILE A 11 7.77 21.59 -8.23
N ARG A 12 7.78 20.67 -9.20
CA ARG A 12 7.45 19.28 -8.99
C ARG A 12 8.31 18.64 -7.90
N ARG A 13 9.64 18.75 -8.03
CA ARG A 13 10.60 18.17 -7.06
C ARG A 13 10.40 18.70 -5.66
N LYS A 14 10.02 19.97 -5.54
CA LYS A 14 9.82 20.61 -4.24
C LYS A 14 8.52 20.17 -3.56
N TRP A 15 7.40 20.09 -4.31
CA TRP A 15 6.07 19.96 -3.74
C TRP A 15 5.42 18.60 -3.96
N VAL A 16 5.84 17.86 -4.98
CA VAL A 16 5.39 16.49 -5.29
C VAL A 16 6.61 15.65 -5.72
N PRO A 17 7.57 15.44 -4.81
CA PRO A 17 8.83 14.74 -5.14
C PRO A 17 8.60 13.27 -5.52
N ASP A 18 7.60 12.62 -4.94
CA ASP A 18 7.19 11.25 -5.27
C ASP A 18 5.81 11.24 -5.93
N GLY A 19 5.78 10.96 -7.24
CA GLY A 19 4.54 10.90 -8.02
C GLY A 19 3.62 9.73 -7.64
N ARG A 20 4.08 8.80 -6.79
CA ARG A 20 3.25 7.72 -6.23
C ARG A 20 2.42 8.18 -5.03
N LEU A 21 2.79 9.32 -4.40
CA LEU A 21 2.11 9.88 -3.23
C LEU A 21 1.32 11.15 -3.54
N GLY A 22 1.46 11.67 -4.76
CA GLY A 22 0.77 12.87 -5.19
C GLY A 22 0.66 12.97 -6.69
N VAL A 23 -0.19 13.87 -7.16
CA VAL A 23 -0.39 14.13 -8.58
C VAL A 23 0.36 15.40 -8.96
N PHE A 24 1.17 15.31 -10.01
CA PHE A 24 1.74 16.45 -10.71
C PHE A 24 1.85 16.11 -12.20
N GLN A 25 0.83 16.51 -12.95
CA GLN A 25 0.74 16.31 -14.40
C GLN A 25 0.51 17.68 -15.03
N VAL A 26 1.60 18.34 -15.39
CA VAL A 26 1.58 19.70 -15.96
C VAL A 26 2.28 19.67 -17.31
N ALA A 27 1.62 20.24 -18.31
CA ALA A 27 2.13 20.40 -19.67
C ALA A 27 2.11 21.87 -20.08
N VAL A 28 3.02 22.22 -21.01
CA VAL A 28 3.04 23.52 -21.66
C VAL A 28 2.37 23.38 -23.03
N ALA A 29 1.14 23.91 -23.18
CA ALA A 29 0.34 23.83 -24.41
C ALA A 29 -0.35 25.17 -24.69
N GLY A 30 0.43 26.19 -25.08
CA GLY A 30 -0.06 27.56 -25.20
C GLY A 30 -0.28 28.26 -23.85
N GLY A 31 -0.08 27.57 -22.75
CA GLY A 31 -0.16 27.94 -21.35
C GLY A 31 0.23 26.77 -20.48
N LEU A 32 0.14 26.89 -19.17
CA LEU A 32 0.30 25.77 -18.24
C LEU A 32 -1.06 25.09 -18.05
N THR A 33 -1.15 23.80 -18.38
CA THR A 33 -2.39 23.01 -18.25
C THR A 33 -2.12 21.71 -17.51
N GLY A 34 -3.16 21.12 -16.91
CA GLY A 34 -3.05 19.82 -16.26
C GLY A 34 -3.66 19.74 -14.87
N ALA A 35 -3.01 18.99 -13.95
CA ALA A 35 -3.50 18.83 -12.60
C ALA A 35 -2.38 18.58 -11.59
N THR A 36 -2.60 19.03 -10.35
CA THR A 36 -1.75 18.70 -9.19
C THR A 36 -2.61 18.45 -7.95
N SER A 37 -2.14 17.60 -7.03
CA SER A 37 -2.77 17.43 -5.73
C SER A 37 -2.15 18.31 -4.63
N SER A 38 -1.13 19.13 -4.96
CA SER A 38 -0.51 20.07 -4.03
C SER A 38 -0.97 21.51 -4.32
N ARG A 39 -1.54 22.14 -3.31
CA ARG A 39 -1.93 23.57 -3.36
C ARG A 39 -0.72 24.46 -3.58
N GLU A 40 0.37 24.18 -2.90
CA GLU A 40 1.63 24.93 -2.99
C GLU A 40 2.25 24.82 -4.39
N ALA A 41 2.16 23.65 -5.00
CA ALA A 41 2.57 23.46 -6.40
C ALA A 41 1.72 24.30 -7.33
N GLN A 42 0.39 24.28 -7.20
CA GLN A 42 -0.52 25.08 -8.01
C GLN A 42 -0.24 26.57 -7.88
N GLU A 43 -0.07 27.08 -6.66
CA GLU A 43 0.26 28.50 -6.41
C GLU A 43 1.62 28.89 -7.03
N SER A 44 2.61 27.98 -7.00
CA SER A 44 3.91 28.19 -7.62
C SER A 44 3.81 28.23 -9.14
N LEU A 45 2.99 27.36 -9.74
CA LEU A 45 2.72 27.34 -11.17
C LEU A 45 1.98 28.60 -11.63
N ARG A 46 1.03 29.13 -10.85
CA ARG A 46 0.34 30.41 -11.14
C ARG A 46 1.31 31.59 -11.17
N ARG A 47 2.26 31.64 -10.21
CA ARG A 47 3.31 32.66 -10.21
C ARG A 47 4.21 32.55 -11.44
N LEU A 48 4.69 31.35 -11.73
CA LEU A 48 5.53 31.07 -12.88
C LEU A 48 4.83 31.45 -14.22
N ALA A 49 3.56 31.11 -14.38
CA ALA A 49 2.78 31.46 -15.56
C ALA A 49 2.65 32.98 -15.72
N LYS A 50 2.36 33.70 -14.63
CA LYS A 50 2.28 35.16 -14.62
C LYS A 50 3.60 35.82 -15.02
N GLU A 51 4.72 35.33 -14.49
CA GLU A 51 6.06 35.86 -14.80
C GLU A 51 6.47 35.57 -16.27
N ALA A 52 6.02 34.43 -16.81
CA ALA A 52 6.26 34.03 -18.19
C ALA A 52 5.24 34.63 -19.20
N GLY A 53 4.22 35.35 -18.74
CA GLY A 53 3.17 35.88 -19.61
C GLY A 53 2.27 34.81 -20.22
N LEU A 54 2.11 33.67 -19.52
CA LEU A 54 1.33 32.49 -19.94
C LEU A 54 -0.02 32.44 -19.20
N THR A 55 -0.99 31.79 -19.81
CA THR A 55 -2.21 31.34 -19.10
C THR A 55 -1.93 30.17 -18.22
N GLU A 56 -2.69 29.98 -17.12
CA GLU A 56 -2.62 28.83 -16.25
C GLU A 56 -4.03 28.24 -16.07
N ASP A 57 -4.15 26.94 -16.39
CA ASP A 57 -5.34 26.12 -16.22
C ASP A 57 -4.90 24.76 -15.61
N VAL A 58 -4.27 24.82 -14.43
CA VAL A 58 -3.86 23.64 -13.68
C VAL A 58 -4.86 23.39 -12.56
N ARG A 59 -5.61 22.28 -12.67
CA ARG A 59 -6.61 21.89 -11.66
C ARG A 59 -5.94 21.47 -10.35
N LEU A 60 -6.51 21.88 -9.21
CA LEU A 60 -6.15 21.34 -7.89
C LEU A 60 -7.07 20.17 -7.55
N LEU A 61 -6.48 18.99 -7.35
CA LEU A 61 -7.21 17.76 -7.06
C LEU A 61 -7.33 17.50 -5.53
N PRO A 62 -8.48 16.97 -5.03
CA PRO A 62 -9.70 16.74 -5.79
C PRO A 62 -10.41 18.04 -6.16
N ASP A 63 -11.07 18.08 -7.31
CA ASP A 63 -11.82 19.22 -7.78
C ASP A 63 -13.32 18.91 -7.99
N HIS A 64 -14.04 19.82 -8.65
CA HIS A 64 -15.48 19.68 -8.92
C HIS A 64 -15.85 18.48 -9.80
N VAL A 65 -14.91 17.90 -10.56
CA VAL A 65 -15.13 16.70 -11.40
C VAL A 65 -15.42 15.48 -10.53
N VAL A 66 -14.88 15.42 -9.33
CA VAL A 66 -15.17 14.34 -8.36
C VAL A 66 -16.64 14.39 -7.91
N GLY A 67 -17.20 15.61 -7.78
CA GLY A 67 -18.58 15.80 -7.36
C GLY A 67 -18.84 15.49 -5.89
N HIS A 68 -20.04 14.98 -5.58
CA HIS A 68 -20.47 14.67 -4.22
C HIS A 68 -19.83 13.39 -3.67
N ASP A 69 -19.57 12.42 -4.55
CA ASP A 69 -19.04 11.10 -4.18
C ASP A 69 -17.52 11.12 -4.15
N GLN A 70 -16.96 11.44 -3.00
CA GLN A 70 -15.52 11.66 -2.78
C GLN A 70 -14.79 10.43 -2.24
N VAL A 71 -15.51 9.39 -1.86
CA VAL A 71 -14.96 8.14 -1.32
C VAL A 71 -15.37 6.97 -2.19
N ALA A 72 -14.43 6.07 -2.47
CA ALA A 72 -14.67 4.78 -3.08
C ALA A 72 -14.40 3.68 -2.05
N ILE A 73 -15.34 2.75 -1.84
CA ILE A 73 -15.15 1.58 -0.99
C ILE A 73 -15.08 0.35 -1.88
N VAL A 74 -14.09 -0.50 -1.68
CA VAL A 74 -13.88 -1.71 -2.47
C VAL A 74 -14.97 -2.72 -2.16
N THR A 75 -15.80 -3.06 -3.15
CA THR A 75 -16.89 -4.05 -3.05
C THR A 75 -16.51 -5.42 -3.62
N ALA A 76 -15.56 -5.46 -4.56
CA ALA A 76 -14.94 -6.70 -4.99
C ALA A 76 -14.11 -7.34 -3.85
N ALA A 77 -13.77 -8.62 -3.95
CA ALA A 77 -12.87 -9.26 -2.98
C ALA A 77 -11.51 -8.55 -2.93
N LEU A 78 -11.04 -8.11 -4.10
CA LEU A 78 -9.78 -7.42 -4.32
C LEU A 78 -9.92 -6.50 -5.52
N ALA A 79 -9.41 -5.28 -5.43
CA ALA A 79 -9.32 -4.32 -6.53
C ALA A 79 -7.85 -4.07 -6.91
N PRO A 80 -7.43 -4.40 -8.14
CA PRO A 80 -6.12 -3.98 -8.62
C PRO A 80 -6.09 -2.47 -8.78
N LEU A 81 -5.06 -1.84 -8.23
CA LEU A 81 -4.76 -0.43 -8.45
C LEU A 81 -3.66 -0.33 -9.50
N LEU A 82 -3.92 0.39 -10.58
CA LEU A 82 -3.08 0.43 -11.77
C LEU A 82 -2.38 1.79 -11.92
N GLY A 83 -1.25 1.77 -12.59
CA GLY A 83 -0.47 2.99 -12.88
C GLY A 83 -1.09 3.88 -13.96
N ASP A 84 -2.06 3.38 -14.73
CA ASP A 84 -2.73 4.08 -15.83
C ASP A 84 -4.17 3.57 -16.00
N THR A 85 -4.99 4.27 -16.80
CA THR A 85 -6.41 3.98 -17.09
C THR A 85 -6.60 2.91 -18.18
N ARG A 86 -5.79 1.86 -18.16
CA ARG A 86 -5.83 0.74 -19.12
C ARG A 86 -5.76 -0.57 -18.37
N LEU A 87 -6.52 -1.57 -18.81
CA LEU A 87 -6.56 -2.90 -18.17
C LEU A 87 -5.23 -3.66 -18.22
N ASP A 88 -4.37 -3.35 -19.21
CA ASP A 88 -3.03 -3.92 -19.36
C ASP A 88 -1.93 -3.06 -18.72
N ALA A 89 -2.29 -1.98 -18.02
CA ALA A 89 -1.33 -1.19 -17.27
C ALA A 89 -0.74 -1.97 -16.09
N ALA A 90 0.46 -1.58 -15.68
CA ALA A 90 1.11 -2.21 -14.53
C ALA A 90 0.24 -2.07 -13.27
N ARG A 91 -0.01 -3.19 -12.59
CA ARG A 91 -0.51 -3.20 -11.22
C ARG A 91 0.57 -2.61 -10.33
N VAL A 92 0.24 -1.54 -9.62
CA VAL A 92 1.19 -0.89 -8.70
C VAL A 92 0.92 -1.25 -7.26
N THR A 93 -0.34 -1.53 -6.92
CA THR A 93 -0.76 -2.07 -5.62
C THR A 93 -2.15 -2.69 -5.73
N GLU A 94 -2.74 -3.08 -4.61
CA GLU A 94 -4.10 -3.61 -4.49
C GLU A 94 -4.83 -2.91 -3.35
N ALA A 95 -6.17 -2.88 -3.45
CA ALA A 95 -7.04 -2.53 -2.34
C ALA A 95 -7.97 -3.71 -2.03
N LEU A 96 -8.13 -4.03 -0.76
CA LEU A 96 -8.89 -5.18 -0.29
C LEU A 96 -10.35 -4.80 -0.06
N HIS A 97 -11.23 -5.78 -0.11
CA HIS A 97 -12.65 -5.59 0.22
C HIS A 97 -12.84 -4.74 1.48
N GLY A 98 -13.70 -3.74 1.38
CA GLY A 98 -14.02 -2.82 2.47
C GLY A 98 -12.98 -1.74 2.75
N GLU A 99 -11.84 -1.69 2.04
CA GLU A 99 -10.94 -0.54 2.13
C GLU A 99 -11.58 0.69 1.47
N ALA A 100 -11.48 1.83 2.16
CA ALA A 100 -11.94 3.12 1.66
C ALA A 100 -10.79 3.89 1.02
N LEU A 101 -11.02 4.45 -0.16
CA LEU A 101 -10.09 5.19 -0.98
C LEU A 101 -10.62 6.61 -1.19
N GLU A 102 -9.78 7.63 -1.07
CA GLU A 102 -10.14 8.99 -1.43
C GLU A 102 -10.13 9.15 -2.96
N ILE A 103 -11.19 9.68 -3.56
CA ILE A 103 -11.24 9.95 -5.00
C ILE A 103 -10.62 11.31 -5.27
N LEU A 104 -9.56 11.34 -6.06
CA LEU A 104 -8.85 12.56 -6.47
C LEU A 104 -9.31 13.08 -7.83
N ASP A 105 -9.62 12.18 -8.78
CA ASP A 105 -9.99 12.53 -10.15
C ASP A 105 -10.84 11.41 -10.78
N ARG A 106 -11.54 11.73 -11.88
CA ARG A 106 -12.34 10.77 -12.65
C ARG A 106 -12.02 10.87 -14.13
N GLN A 107 -11.88 9.73 -14.79
CA GLN A 107 -11.68 9.64 -16.23
C GLN A 107 -12.46 8.45 -16.79
N ASN A 108 -13.60 8.68 -17.40
CA ASN A 108 -14.54 7.65 -17.83
C ASN A 108 -14.89 6.71 -16.66
N ASP A 109 -14.68 5.40 -16.82
CA ASP A 109 -14.93 4.38 -15.80
C ASP A 109 -13.75 4.21 -14.81
N TRP A 110 -12.77 5.10 -14.82
CA TRP A 110 -11.60 5.05 -13.94
C TRP A 110 -11.63 6.16 -12.91
N LEU A 111 -11.27 5.81 -11.69
CA LEU A 111 -11.12 6.72 -10.58
C LEU A 111 -9.64 6.79 -10.22
N ARG A 112 -9.06 7.98 -10.19
CA ARG A 112 -7.77 8.21 -9.55
C ARG A 112 -8.02 8.29 -8.06
N VAL A 113 -7.38 7.43 -7.31
CA VAL A 113 -7.62 7.30 -5.87
C VAL A 113 -6.34 7.45 -5.08
N ARG A 114 -6.49 7.88 -3.83
CA ARG A 114 -5.45 7.78 -2.81
C ARG A 114 -5.85 6.70 -1.80
N ALA A 115 -5.00 5.70 -1.65
CA ALA A 115 -5.15 4.64 -0.66
C ALA A 115 -4.79 5.12 0.75
N PRO A 116 -5.14 4.37 1.82
CA PRO A 116 -4.81 4.75 3.21
C PRO A 116 -3.31 4.90 3.51
N ASP A 117 -2.44 4.26 2.73
CA ASP A 117 -0.97 4.41 2.78
C ASP A 117 -0.45 5.59 1.95
N GLU A 118 -1.38 6.45 1.50
CA GLU A 118 -1.18 7.62 0.64
C GLU A 118 -0.79 7.31 -0.82
N TYR A 119 -0.75 6.03 -1.20
CA TYR A 119 -0.43 5.65 -2.57
C TYR A 119 -1.51 6.12 -3.56
N VAL A 120 -1.09 6.80 -4.63
CA VAL A 120 -1.98 7.32 -5.67
C VAL A 120 -1.94 6.40 -6.89
N ALA A 121 -3.08 5.90 -7.31
CA ALA A 121 -3.21 5.01 -8.46
C ALA A 121 -4.62 5.09 -9.08
N TRP A 122 -4.86 4.29 -10.11
CA TRP A 122 -6.15 4.21 -10.78
C TRP A 122 -6.88 2.91 -10.43
N VAL A 123 -8.17 3.00 -10.13
CA VAL A 123 -9.08 1.87 -9.96
C VAL A 123 -10.23 1.97 -10.95
N HIS A 124 -10.64 0.84 -11.53
CA HIS A 124 -11.83 0.80 -12.35
C HIS A 124 -13.09 0.81 -11.46
N ALA A 125 -14.10 1.61 -11.83
CA ALA A 125 -15.33 1.79 -11.05
C ALA A 125 -16.09 0.48 -10.76
N GLY A 126 -15.94 -0.54 -11.60
CA GLY A 126 -16.55 -1.86 -11.39
C GLY A 126 -16.07 -2.63 -10.15
N TYR A 127 -14.99 -2.19 -9.48
CA TYR A 127 -14.46 -2.81 -8.26
C TYR A 127 -14.95 -2.14 -6.98
N VAL A 128 -15.59 -0.98 -7.09
CA VAL A 128 -15.89 -0.12 -5.94
C VAL A 128 -17.32 0.39 -5.99
N ALA A 129 -17.87 0.75 -4.83
CA ALA A 129 -19.00 1.65 -4.71
C ALA A 129 -18.50 3.04 -4.32
N THR A 130 -19.15 4.10 -4.82
CA THR A 130 -18.78 5.48 -4.49
C THR A 130 -19.86 6.18 -3.69
N GLY A 131 -19.46 7.10 -2.82
CA GLY A 131 -20.37 7.87 -1.98
C GLY A 131 -19.70 9.07 -1.31
N PRO A 132 -20.49 9.85 -0.56
CA PRO A 132 -19.96 11.02 0.15
C PRO A 132 -19.05 10.63 1.31
N VAL A 133 -18.31 11.60 1.81
CA VAL A 133 -17.33 11.41 2.91
C VAL A 133 -17.99 10.77 4.14
N ASP A 134 -19.19 11.21 4.52
CA ASP A 134 -19.87 10.69 5.71
C ASP A 134 -20.28 9.22 5.57
N TRP A 135 -20.69 8.79 4.37
CA TRP A 135 -20.94 7.37 4.08
C TRP A 135 -19.66 6.53 4.25
N GLY A 136 -18.52 7.05 3.80
CA GLY A 136 -17.24 6.39 4.00
C GLY A 136 -16.83 6.28 5.47
N LYS A 137 -17.11 7.32 6.27
CA LYS A 137 -16.87 7.30 7.73
C LYS A 137 -17.78 6.29 8.43
N ASP A 138 -19.09 6.28 8.14
CA ASP A 138 -20.02 5.32 8.69
C ASP A 138 -19.58 3.87 8.44
N TRP A 139 -19.10 3.59 7.23
CA TRP A 139 -18.54 2.28 6.91
C TRP A 139 -17.30 1.98 7.75
N ALA A 140 -16.34 2.91 7.83
CA ALA A 140 -15.11 2.71 8.60
C ALA A 140 -15.37 2.45 10.09
N GLU A 141 -16.38 3.10 10.68
CA GLU A 141 -16.81 2.91 12.07
C GLU A 141 -17.45 1.53 12.32
N ARG A 142 -18.20 1.01 11.33
CA ARG A 142 -18.86 -0.31 11.43
C ARG A 142 -17.96 -1.47 11.02
N ALA A 143 -17.12 -1.29 9.99
CA ALA A 143 -16.27 -2.33 9.41
C ALA A 143 -14.97 -2.51 10.20
N THR A 144 -15.07 -2.85 11.47
CA THR A 144 -13.94 -3.02 12.40
C THR A 144 -13.44 -4.47 12.51
N ALA A 145 -14.03 -5.39 11.75
CA ALA A 145 -13.59 -6.77 11.69
C ALA A 145 -12.80 -7.08 10.40
N ARG A 146 -11.98 -8.12 10.46
CA ARG A 146 -11.12 -8.56 9.36
C ARG A 146 -11.39 -10.02 9.03
N ALA A 147 -11.38 -10.33 7.75
CA ALA A 147 -11.39 -11.71 7.27
C ALA A 147 -10.05 -12.40 7.56
N VAL A 148 -10.12 -13.64 8.03
CA VAL A 148 -8.99 -14.55 8.19
C VAL A 148 -9.31 -15.80 7.37
N GLY A 149 -8.98 -15.77 6.07
CA GLY A 149 -9.31 -16.83 5.12
C GLY A 149 -10.80 -17.10 5.01
N ALA A 150 -11.64 -16.05 5.02
CA ALA A 150 -13.08 -16.19 5.15
C ALA A 150 -13.79 -16.41 3.82
N GLU A 151 -14.80 -17.31 3.83
CA GLU A 151 -15.83 -17.37 2.81
C GLU A 151 -17.19 -17.04 3.44
N VAL A 152 -17.93 -16.16 2.79
CA VAL A 152 -19.24 -15.68 3.24
C VAL A 152 -20.30 -16.18 2.28
N GLN A 153 -21.28 -16.93 2.80
CA GLN A 153 -22.47 -17.34 2.06
C GLN A 153 -23.51 -16.22 2.10
N THR A 154 -23.90 -15.72 0.94
CA THR A 154 -24.95 -14.72 0.75
C THR A 154 -26.07 -15.31 -0.10
N ASP A 155 -27.20 -14.60 -0.27
CA ASP A 155 -28.26 -15.00 -1.19
C ASP A 155 -27.77 -15.03 -2.64
N GLY A 156 -26.79 -14.18 -3.01
CA GLY A 156 -26.17 -14.15 -4.34
C GLY A 156 -25.06 -15.19 -4.54
N GLY A 157 -24.83 -16.08 -3.58
CA GLY A 157 -23.80 -17.12 -3.65
C GLY A 157 -22.66 -16.89 -2.67
N ARG A 158 -21.62 -17.70 -2.83
CA ARG A 158 -20.45 -17.70 -1.94
C ARG A 158 -19.41 -16.67 -2.39
N ARG A 159 -18.92 -15.88 -1.44
CA ARG A 159 -17.86 -14.87 -1.66
C ARG A 159 -16.63 -15.20 -0.84
N ARG A 160 -15.52 -15.44 -1.50
CA ARG A 160 -14.21 -15.61 -0.86
C ARG A 160 -13.57 -14.24 -0.64
N LEU A 161 -13.04 -14.01 0.56
CA LEU A 161 -12.43 -12.75 0.95
C LEU A 161 -10.95 -12.97 1.33
N PRO A 162 -10.02 -12.11 0.89
CA PRO A 162 -8.62 -12.22 1.26
C PRO A 162 -8.39 -11.89 2.73
N LEU A 163 -7.25 -12.35 3.26
CA LEU A 163 -6.77 -11.98 4.58
C LEU A 163 -6.71 -10.45 4.72
N GLY A 164 -7.34 -9.93 5.77
CA GLY A 164 -7.36 -8.51 6.06
C GLY A 164 -8.52 -7.73 5.44
N ALA A 165 -9.36 -8.35 4.59
CA ALA A 165 -10.58 -7.72 4.09
C ALA A 165 -11.46 -7.22 5.24
N ARG A 166 -12.04 -6.02 5.08
CA ARG A 166 -12.85 -5.35 6.12
C ARG A 166 -14.31 -5.74 6.03
N LEU A 167 -14.93 -6.00 7.18
CA LEU A 167 -16.34 -6.34 7.29
C LEU A 167 -16.95 -5.72 8.54
N ALA A 168 -18.27 -5.51 8.51
CA ALA A 168 -19.03 -5.15 9.70
C ALA A 168 -19.61 -6.43 10.33
N LEU A 169 -19.10 -6.80 11.51
CA LEU A 169 -19.59 -7.96 12.26
C LEU A 169 -20.88 -7.57 13.00
N ARG A 170 -21.96 -8.31 12.75
CA ARG A 170 -23.29 -8.09 13.35
C ARG A 170 -23.43 -8.88 14.66
N ARG A 171 -24.42 -8.49 15.49
CA ARG A 171 -24.68 -9.13 16.79
C ARG A 171 -25.14 -10.59 16.69
N ASP A 172 -25.77 -10.94 15.56
CA ASP A 172 -26.25 -12.30 15.26
C ASP A 172 -25.16 -13.23 14.72
N GLY A 173 -23.92 -12.76 14.61
CA GLY A 173 -22.78 -13.51 14.07
C GLY A 173 -22.68 -13.48 12.55
N THR A 174 -23.63 -12.84 11.85
CA THR A 174 -23.51 -12.59 10.40
C THR A 174 -22.57 -11.41 10.14
N VAL A 175 -22.16 -11.24 8.90
CA VAL A 175 -21.31 -10.12 8.46
C VAL A 175 -22.01 -9.32 7.37
N GLU A 176 -21.83 -8.01 7.41
CA GLU A 176 -22.20 -7.11 6.32
C GLU A 176 -20.96 -6.80 5.51
N LEU A 177 -21.07 -6.98 4.20
CA LEU A 177 -20.07 -6.69 3.20
C LEU A 177 -20.13 -5.22 2.76
N ALA A 178 -19.10 -4.74 2.08
CA ALA A 178 -18.98 -3.34 1.67
C ALA A 178 -20.05 -2.86 0.67
N ASP A 179 -20.73 -3.79 -0.01
CA ASP A 179 -21.87 -3.51 -0.89
C ASP A 179 -23.23 -3.58 -0.14
N GLY A 180 -23.22 -3.68 1.20
CA GLY A 180 -24.41 -3.78 2.04
C GLY A 180 -25.03 -5.18 2.10
N VAL A 181 -24.49 -6.15 1.37
CA VAL A 181 -24.98 -7.53 1.41
C VAL A 181 -24.61 -8.20 2.72
N VAL A 182 -25.55 -8.91 3.33
CA VAL A 182 -25.34 -9.64 4.58
C VAL A 182 -25.20 -11.14 4.28
N GLY A 183 -24.30 -11.81 5.00
CA GLY A 183 -24.09 -13.23 4.84
C GLY A 183 -23.54 -13.92 6.08
N ALA A 184 -23.57 -15.26 6.06
CA ALA A 184 -23.02 -16.11 7.11
C ALA A 184 -21.59 -16.55 6.75
N ILE A 185 -20.69 -16.58 7.74
CA ILE A 185 -19.33 -17.13 7.57
C ILE A 185 -19.46 -18.65 7.49
N VAL A 186 -18.97 -19.25 6.39
CA VAL A 186 -19.06 -20.70 6.15
C VAL A 186 -17.69 -21.36 6.11
N VAL A 187 -16.62 -20.62 5.88
CA VAL A 187 -15.22 -21.07 5.95
C VAL A 187 -14.40 -19.97 6.59
N GLY A 188 -13.34 -20.34 7.31
CA GLY A 188 -12.42 -19.42 7.97
C GLY A 188 -13.08 -18.64 9.11
N GLU A 189 -12.54 -17.46 9.38
CA GLU A 189 -12.96 -16.63 10.52
C GLU A 189 -13.09 -15.17 10.09
N VAL A 190 -13.93 -14.44 10.82
CA VAL A 190 -13.97 -12.97 10.84
C VAL A 190 -13.79 -12.52 12.27
N ARG A 191 -12.74 -11.74 12.52
CA ARG A 191 -12.34 -11.35 13.87
C ARG A 191 -12.21 -9.84 13.99
N ARG A 192 -12.43 -9.31 15.18
CA ARG A 192 -12.24 -7.88 15.45
C ARG A 192 -10.78 -7.50 15.31
N GLU A 193 -10.54 -6.36 14.68
CA GLU A 193 -9.16 -5.87 14.42
C GLU A 193 -8.34 -5.75 15.71
N GLY A 194 -8.95 -5.31 16.82
CA GLY A 194 -8.29 -5.22 18.11
C GLY A 194 -7.78 -6.56 18.66
N GLU A 195 -8.55 -7.64 18.47
CA GLU A 195 -8.16 -9.00 18.87
C GLU A 195 -6.98 -9.51 18.04
N LEU A 196 -7.04 -9.30 16.73
CA LEU A 196 -5.94 -9.68 15.81
C LEU A 196 -4.66 -8.91 16.12
N ARG A 197 -4.77 -7.62 16.43
CA ARG A 197 -3.61 -6.81 16.86
C ARG A 197 -3.01 -7.29 18.17
N ALA A 198 -3.84 -7.66 19.13
CA ALA A 198 -3.38 -8.20 20.41
C ALA A 198 -2.61 -9.51 20.20
N GLU A 199 -3.14 -10.43 19.40
CA GLU A 199 -2.45 -11.67 19.05
C GLU A 199 -1.12 -11.41 18.30
N ALA A 200 -1.15 -10.54 17.29
CA ALA A 200 0.03 -10.22 16.49
C ALA A 200 1.20 -9.62 17.31
N ARG A 201 0.91 -8.99 18.45
CA ARG A 201 1.95 -8.45 19.35
C ARG A 201 2.77 -9.56 20.05
N HIS A 202 2.21 -10.74 20.23
CA HIS A 202 2.86 -11.87 20.89
C HIS A 202 3.70 -12.73 19.93
N LEU A 203 3.56 -12.54 18.62
CA LEU A 203 4.34 -13.28 17.61
C LEU A 203 5.50 -12.41 17.11
N ALA A 204 6.65 -13.00 16.82
CA ALA A 204 7.69 -12.30 16.07
C ALA A 204 7.17 -11.96 14.66
N LEU A 205 7.54 -10.79 14.10
CA LEU A 205 7.06 -10.39 12.77
C LEU A 205 7.39 -11.40 11.66
N PRO A 206 8.61 -12.02 11.63
CA PRO A 206 8.91 -13.07 10.67
C PRO A 206 8.04 -14.33 10.83
N GLU A 207 7.69 -14.70 12.06
CA GLU A 207 6.77 -15.80 12.34
C GLU A 207 5.36 -15.48 11.86
N LEU A 208 4.87 -14.26 12.13
CA LEU A 208 3.59 -13.77 11.63
C LEU A 208 3.55 -13.79 10.10
N ALA A 209 4.65 -13.37 9.43
CA ALA A 209 4.77 -13.42 7.97
C ALA A 209 4.61 -14.85 7.44
N GLN A 210 5.32 -15.81 8.04
CA GLN A 210 5.26 -17.23 7.64
C GLN A 210 3.88 -17.84 7.90
N ARG A 211 3.29 -17.57 9.07
CA ARG A 211 1.98 -18.09 9.45
C ARG A 211 0.85 -17.59 8.56
N SER A 212 0.91 -16.30 8.18
CA SER A 212 -0.17 -15.64 7.45
C SER A 212 -0.01 -15.71 5.93
N TYR A 213 1.23 -15.74 5.43
CA TYR A 213 1.55 -15.63 4.00
C TYR A 213 2.49 -16.73 3.49
N GLY A 214 2.89 -17.70 4.34
CA GLY A 214 3.72 -18.82 3.92
C GLY A 214 3.08 -19.56 2.74
N GLY A 215 3.84 -19.75 1.64
CA GLY A 215 3.34 -20.35 0.41
C GLY A 215 2.55 -19.41 -0.52
N ALA A 216 2.31 -18.16 -0.15
CA ALA A 216 1.74 -17.18 -1.07
C ALA A 216 2.69 -16.95 -2.26
N PRO A 217 2.20 -16.98 -3.51
CA PRO A 217 3.02 -16.76 -4.69
C PRO A 217 3.51 -15.31 -4.76
N TYR A 218 4.66 -15.11 -5.43
CA TYR A 218 5.11 -13.75 -5.75
C TYR A 218 4.17 -13.12 -6.77
N LEU A 219 3.65 -11.94 -6.43
CA LEU A 219 2.83 -11.15 -7.33
C LEU A 219 3.22 -9.68 -7.21
N TRP A 220 3.76 -9.10 -8.27
CA TRP A 220 4.06 -7.67 -8.30
C TRP A 220 2.83 -6.81 -7.96
N GLY A 221 2.96 -5.89 -7.02
CA GLY A 221 1.85 -5.07 -6.53
C GLY A 221 0.89 -5.79 -5.58
N GLY A 222 1.08 -7.10 -5.32
CA GLY A 222 0.21 -7.91 -4.48
C GLY A 222 0.33 -7.58 -2.98
N ARG A 223 -0.78 -7.78 -2.23
CA ARG A 223 -0.88 -7.48 -0.80
C ARG A 223 -1.56 -8.59 0.01
N THR A 224 -1.86 -9.75 -0.61
CA THR A 224 -2.66 -10.81 0.02
C THR A 224 -1.99 -12.18 -0.07
N GLU A 225 -2.53 -13.16 0.64
CA GLU A 225 -2.12 -14.56 0.54
C GLU A 225 -2.40 -15.18 -0.84
N TRP A 226 -3.15 -14.49 -1.69
CA TRP A 226 -3.39 -14.91 -3.08
C TRP A 226 -2.24 -14.51 -4.02
N GLY A 227 -1.39 -13.61 -3.57
CA GLY A 227 -0.19 -13.14 -4.21
C GLY A 227 0.33 -11.89 -3.53
N ILE A 228 1.63 -11.85 -3.24
CA ILE A 228 2.22 -10.77 -2.47
C ILE A 228 3.64 -10.48 -2.96
N ASP A 229 4.04 -9.20 -3.02
CA ASP A 229 5.43 -8.81 -3.25
C ASP A 229 6.20 -8.56 -1.94
N CYS A 230 7.47 -8.22 -2.05
CA CYS A 230 8.35 -8.06 -0.89
C CYS A 230 7.88 -6.94 0.05
N SER A 231 7.54 -5.77 -0.47
CA SER A 231 7.10 -4.63 0.31
C SER A 231 5.63 -4.74 0.75
N GLY A 232 4.78 -5.44 0.00
CA GLY A 232 3.43 -5.81 0.41
C GLY A 232 3.45 -6.74 1.63
N LEU A 233 4.37 -7.72 1.67
CA LEU A 233 4.54 -8.61 2.82
C LEU A 233 4.93 -7.84 4.08
N THR A 234 5.96 -6.98 4.00
CA THR A 234 6.39 -6.18 5.15
C THR A 234 5.30 -5.21 5.59
N GLN A 235 4.63 -4.52 4.65
CA GLN A 235 3.50 -3.64 4.94
C GLN A 235 2.38 -4.38 5.68
N ALA A 236 1.97 -5.56 5.21
CA ALA A 236 0.88 -6.33 5.80
C ALA A 236 1.20 -6.82 7.22
N VAL A 237 2.41 -7.31 7.45
CA VAL A 237 2.82 -7.84 8.77
C VAL A 237 2.93 -6.70 9.80
N TYR A 238 3.46 -5.56 9.41
CA TYR A 238 3.55 -4.39 10.28
C TYR A 238 2.17 -3.77 10.55
N ALA A 239 1.30 -3.72 9.53
CA ALA A 239 -0.08 -3.26 9.69
C ALA A 239 -0.87 -4.12 10.69
N ALA A 240 -0.62 -5.45 10.74
CA ALA A 240 -1.22 -6.34 11.74
C ALA A 240 -0.88 -5.95 13.18
N ARG A 241 0.24 -5.26 13.41
CA ARG A 241 0.61 -4.68 14.71
C ARG A 241 0.17 -3.23 14.88
N GLY A 242 -0.48 -2.63 13.89
CA GLY A 242 -0.89 -1.24 13.88
C GLY A 242 0.22 -0.26 13.52
N ILE A 243 1.31 -0.73 12.90
CA ILE A 243 2.42 0.11 12.42
C ILE A 243 2.25 0.29 10.91
N PRO A 244 1.86 1.49 10.43
CA PRO A 244 1.68 1.74 9.01
C PRO A 244 3.04 1.88 8.31
N LEU A 245 3.24 1.16 7.21
CA LEU A 245 4.36 1.33 6.32
C LEU A 245 3.88 1.87 4.97
N ARG A 246 4.73 2.62 4.28
CA ARG A 246 4.54 2.97 2.87
C ARG A 246 4.51 1.71 2.00
N ARG A 247 3.97 1.85 0.78
CA ARG A 247 3.78 0.70 -0.12
C ARG A 247 5.07 0.14 -0.69
N ASP A 248 5.94 0.97 -1.20
CA ASP A 248 7.12 0.53 -1.93
C ASP A 248 8.36 0.44 -1.03
N SER A 249 9.27 -0.47 -1.37
CA SER A 249 10.48 -0.74 -0.56
C SER A 249 11.38 0.48 -0.40
N ASP A 250 11.54 1.31 -1.42
CA ASP A 250 12.32 2.56 -1.34
C ASP A 250 11.65 3.61 -0.44
N GLN A 251 10.32 3.63 -0.42
CA GLN A 251 9.56 4.48 0.51
C GLN A 251 9.67 3.97 1.95
N GLN A 252 9.61 2.65 2.17
CA GLN A 252 9.83 2.03 3.48
C GLN A 252 11.26 2.27 3.98
N PHE A 253 12.24 2.25 3.07
CA PHE A 253 13.63 2.57 3.40
C PHE A 253 13.82 3.99 3.97
N SER A 254 12.95 4.92 3.59
CA SER A 254 12.94 6.30 4.09
C SER A 254 12.25 6.44 5.45
N GLN A 255 11.62 5.38 5.97
CA GLN A 255 10.94 5.33 7.25
C GLN A 255 11.78 4.59 8.31
N GLY A 256 11.32 4.64 9.55
CA GLY A 256 11.94 3.91 10.65
C GLY A 256 13.30 4.45 11.09
N ARG A 257 13.84 3.83 12.13
CA ARG A 257 15.15 4.16 12.69
C ARG A 257 16.23 3.34 12.00
N GLU A 258 17.32 3.98 11.63
CA GLU A 258 18.47 3.30 11.06
C GLU A 258 19.14 2.36 12.07
N VAL A 259 19.52 1.18 11.60
CA VAL A 259 20.33 0.19 12.31
C VAL A 259 21.64 0.04 11.55
N ALA A 260 22.77 0.03 12.27
CA ALA A 260 24.09 -0.08 11.66
C ALA A 260 24.22 -1.38 10.86
N LEU A 261 24.82 -1.32 9.68
CA LEU A 261 25.11 -2.51 8.88
C LEU A 261 26.10 -3.42 9.60
N SER A 262 25.83 -4.71 9.57
CA SER A 262 26.67 -5.74 10.16
C SER A 262 26.98 -6.84 9.13
N ALA A 263 28.20 -7.33 9.16
CA ALA A 263 28.63 -8.40 8.23
C ALA A 263 28.05 -9.78 8.58
N ASP A 264 27.58 -9.96 9.81
CA ASP A 264 27.04 -11.20 10.37
C ASP A 264 25.63 -11.06 10.95
N GLY A 265 25.06 -9.85 10.89
CA GLY A 265 23.75 -9.53 11.46
C GLY A 265 23.76 -9.23 12.96
N ALA A 266 24.94 -9.03 13.57
CA ALA A 266 25.04 -8.62 14.96
C ALA A 266 24.31 -7.28 15.17
N GLY A 267 23.45 -7.20 16.20
CA GLY A 267 22.65 -6.01 16.50
C GLY A 267 21.32 -5.91 15.75
N TYR A 268 21.00 -6.84 14.87
CA TYR A 268 19.67 -6.92 14.24
C TYR A 268 18.70 -7.64 15.16
N ASP A 269 17.49 -7.09 15.28
CA ASP A 269 16.38 -7.71 16.01
C ASP A 269 15.39 -8.37 15.03
N ALA A 270 14.72 -9.43 15.50
CA ALA A 270 13.67 -10.08 14.70
C ALA A 270 12.58 -9.07 14.29
N GLY A 271 12.38 -8.92 12.98
CA GLY A 271 11.48 -7.95 12.40
C GLY A 271 12.18 -6.74 11.79
N ASP A 272 13.46 -6.48 12.05
CA ASP A 272 14.18 -5.43 11.31
C ASP A 272 14.03 -5.65 9.80
N LEU A 273 13.86 -4.56 9.06
CA LEU A 273 13.75 -4.59 7.61
C LEU A 273 15.13 -4.37 6.96
N LEU A 274 15.54 -5.32 6.15
CA LEU A 274 16.76 -5.28 5.36
C LEU A 274 16.41 -4.85 3.94
N PHE A 275 17.10 -3.83 3.43
CA PHE A 275 16.85 -3.24 2.12
C PHE A 275 18.00 -3.47 1.16
N PHE A 276 17.62 -3.89 -0.05
CA PHE A 276 18.57 -4.27 -1.08
C PHE A 276 18.36 -3.43 -2.34
N THR A 277 19.47 -3.11 -3.01
CA THR A 277 19.42 -2.35 -4.27
C THR A 277 19.54 -3.24 -5.48
N GLU A 278 18.91 -2.80 -6.56
CA GLU A 278 19.21 -3.24 -7.91
C GLU A 278 19.42 -2.00 -8.79
N ARG A 279 20.52 -1.98 -9.57
CA ARG A 279 20.86 -0.85 -10.44
C ARG A 279 20.87 0.51 -9.70
N GLY A 280 21.34 0.52 -8.44
CA GLY A 280 21.45 1.73 -7.62
C GLY A 280 20.15 2.26 -7.00
N ARG A 281 19.06 1.49 -7.07
CA ARG A 281 17.78 1.83 -6.43
C ARG A 281 17.37 0.75 -5.46
N VAL A 282 16.80 1.12 -4.32
CA VAL A 282 16.17 0.16 -3.41
C VAL A 282 14.99 -0.47 -4.13
N SER A 283 15.00 -1.78 -4.28
CA SER A 283 14.02 -2.54 -5.07
C SER A 283 13.53 -3.79 -4.36
N HIS A 284 14.14 -4.15 -3.22
CA HIS A 284 13.76 -5.32 -2.46
C HIS A 284 13.89 -5.08 -0.96
N VAL A 285 13.04 -5.75 -0.19
CA VAL A 285 13.00 -5.71 1.28
C VAL A 285 12.75 -7.11 1.84
N ALA A 286 13.38 -7.41 2.98
CA ALA A 286 13.18 -8.65 3.72
C ALA A 286 13.05 -8.37 5.21
N LEU A 287 12.35 -9.25 5.93
CA LEU A 287 12.28 -9.27 7.39
C LEU A 287 13.46 -10.09 7.94
N TRP A 288 14.23 -9.51 8.84
CA TRP A 288 15.22 -10.26 9.60
C TRP A 288 14.55 -11.20 10.60
N SER A 289 14.88 -12.48 10.55
CA SER A 289 14.38 -13.50 11.50
C SER A 289 15.41 -13.91 12.52
N GLY A 290 16.71 -13.75 12.19
CA GLY A 290 17.80 -14.24 13.00
C GLY A 290 17.92 -15.77 12.99
N GLY A 291 18.91 -16.28 13.71
CA GLY A 291 19.21 -17.71 13.77
C GLY A 291 19.85 -18.26 12.49
N GLY A 292 20.29 -19.52 12.51
CA GLY A 292 20.98 -20.17 11.39
C GLY A 292 22.16 -19.35 10.84
N ALA A 293 22.24 -19.23 9.52
CA ALA A 293 23.17 -18.34 8.83
C ALA A 293 22.50 -16.99 8.49
N GLY A 294 21.85 -16.35 9.46
CA GLY A 294 21.16 -15.08 9.31
C GLY A 294 19.90 -15.20 8.46
N ARG A 295 18.84 -15.80 9.02
CA ARG A 295 17.59 -16.02 8.31
C ARG A 295 16.84 -14.73 8.02
N ILE A 296 16.32 -14.66 6.80
CA ILE A 296 15.38 -13.62 6.35
C ILE A 296 14.08 -14.26 5.88
N VAL A 297 12.98 -13.53 6.05
CA VAL A 297 11.67 -13.87 5.46
C VAL A 297 11.32 -12.80 4.44
N HIS A 298 11.02 -13.21 3.23
CA HIS A 298 10.65 -12.27 2.17
C HIS A 298 9.75 -12.93 1.12
N SER A 299 9.09 -12.13 0.31
CA SER A 299 8.48 -12.60 -0.93
C SER A 299 9.40 -12.25 -2.08
N ALA A 300 9.85 -13.26 -2.82
CA ALA A 300 10.80 -13.08 -3.92
C ALA A 300 10.47 -14.02 -5.09
N LEU A 301 10.59 -13.50 -6.33
CA LEU A 301 10.33 -14.29 -7.53
C LEU A 301 11.20 -15.57 -7.62
N PRO A 302 12.50 -15.55 -7.28
CA PRO A 302 13.30 -16.76 -7.29
C PRO A 302 12.87 -17.85 -6.30
N CYS A 303 12.14 -17.47 -5.23
CA CYS A 303 11.54 -18.40 -4.27
C CYS A 303 10.13 -18.86 -4.69
N GLY A 304 9.60 -18.31 -5.79
CA GLY A 304 8.20 -18.49 -6.21
C GLY A 304 7.20 -17.70 -5.35
N GLY A 305 7.66 -17.02 -4.29
CA GLY A 305 6.80 -16.29 -3.35
C GLY A 305 7.44 -16.11 -1.98
N VAL A 306 6.61 -16.25 -0.93
CA VAL A 306 7.06 -16.08 0.46
C VAL A 306 7.88 -17.29 0.90
N GLY A 307 9.12 -17.02 1.33
CA GLY A 307 10.06 -18.04 1.77
C GLY A 307 11.02 -17.57 2.85
N ILE A 308 11.76 -18.51 3.41
CA ILE A 308 12.86 -18.29 4.35
C ILE A 308 14.17 -18.62 3.65
N GLU A 309 15.17 -17.76 3.78
CA GLU A 309 16.50 -17.98 3.25
C GLU A 309 17.58 -17.55 4.24
N ASP A 310 18.75 -18.20 4.13
CA ASP A 310 19.91 -17.89 4.94
C ASP A 310 20.77 -16.83 4.24
N LEU A 311 20.65 -15.56 4.64
CA LEU A 311 21.33 -14.42 3.99
C LEU A 311 22.86 -14.60 3.95
N PHE A 312 23.44 -15.18 5.00
CA PHE A 312 24.88 -15.45 5.08
C PHE A 312 25.27 -16.86 4.61
N GLY A 313 24.32 -17.58 3.99
CA GLY A 313 24.58 -18.86 3.35
C GLY A 313 25.54 -18.75 2.15
N SER A 314 26.06 -19.89 1.70
CA SER A 314 27.04 -19.99 0.60
C SER A 314 26.40 -19.94 -0.79
N GLU A 315 25.07 -19.96 -0.89
CA GLU A 315 24.32 -19.92 -2.15
C GLU A 315 24.71 -18.68 -2.98
N PRO A 316 25.04 -18.84 -4.29
CA PRO A 316 25.47 -17.69 -5.12
C PRO A 316 24.46 -16.56 -5.19
N ARG A 317 23.16 -16.89 -5.09
CA ARG A 317 22.08 -15.89 -5.06
C ARG A 317 22.12 -15.08 -3.77
N MET A 318 22.32 -15.72 -2.62
CA MET A 318 22.44 -15.05 -1.33
C MET A 318 23.70 -14.19 -1.24
N THR A 319 24.79 -14.65 -1.82
CA THR A 319 26.02 -13.84 -1.94
C THR A 319 25.75 -12.55 -2.73
N ARG A 320 25.02 -12.64 -3.85
CA ARG A 320 24.64 -11.44 -4.63
C ARG A 320 23.67 -10.56 -3.87
N LEU A 321 22.66 -11.13 -3.19
CA LEU A 321 21.69 -10.37 -2.42
C LEU A 321 22.40 -9.60 -1.30
N ARG A 322 23.26 -10.27 -0.53
CA ARG A 322 24.06 -9.66 0.53
C ARG A 322 24.98 -8.53 0.04
N ALA A 323 25.59 -8.68 -1.12
CA ALA A 323 26.42 -7.64 -1.71
C ALA A 323 25.64 -6.36 -2.08
N ASN A 324 24.32 -6.46 -2.20
CA ASN A 324 23.42 -5.37 -2.51
C ASN A 324 22.65 -4.84 -1.28
N LEU A 325 22.96 -5.31 -0.07
CA LEU A 325 22.38 -4.80 1.18
C LEU A 325 22.87 -3.35 1.41
N VAL A 326 21.94 -2.40 1.47
CA VAL A 326 22.28 -0.96 1.58
C VAL A 326 21.79 -0.32 2.87
N GLY A 327 20.98 -1.01 3.64
CA GLY A 327 20.55 -0.49 4.93
C GLY A 327 19.57 -1.39 5.65
N VAL A 328 19.46 -1.13 6.94
CA VAL A 328 18.52 -1.82 7.84
C VAL A 328 17.70 -0.76 8.57
N ARG A 329 16.40 -1.00 8.71
CA ARG A 329 15.49 -0.11 9.42
C ARG A 329 14.72 -0.89 10.48
N ARG A 330 14.60 -0.27 11.65
CA ARG A 330 13.81 -0.76 12.77
C ARG A 330 12.61 0.13 12.98
N PHE A 331 11.44 -0.48 13.07
CA PHE A 331 10.18 0.20 13.36
C PHE A 331 9.73 -0.21 14.75
N VAL A 332 9.64 0.76 15.63
CA VAL A 332 9.15 0.57 17.00
C VAL A 332 7.71 1.05 16.99
N GLY A 333 6.75 0.20 17.35
CA GLY A 333 5.40 0.66 17.62
C GLY A 333 5.44 1.67 18.78
N GLU A 334 4.62 2.72 18.73
CA GLU A 334 4.39 3.53 19.89
C GLU A 334 3.95 2.59 21.03
N SER A 335 4.72 2.55 22.10
CA SER A 335 4.27 1.94 23.34
C SER A 335 3.02 2.69 23.75
N VAL A 336 1.86 2.07 23.60
CA VAL A 336 0.65 2.57 24.23
C VAL A 336 0.96 2.58 25.72
N GLY A 337 1.17 3.78 26.25
CA GLY A 337 1.37 3.96 27.67
C GLY A 337 0.23 3.27 28.41
N THR A 338 0.59 2.33 29.25
CA THR A 338 -0.29 1.81 30.29
C THR A 338 -0.40 2.91 31.32
N ASP A 339 -1.46 3.73 31.23
CA ASP A 339 -2.03 4.45 32.36
C ASP A 339 -3.23 3.66 32.88
#